data_9d4aa0c4a91f030f8b76dbe8d03d1ef6
#
_entry.id   9d4aa0c4a91f030f8b76dbe8d03d1ef6
#
_cell.length_a   1.000
_cell.length_b   1.000
_cell.length_c   1.000
_cell.angle_alpha   90.00
_cell.angle_beta   90.00
_cell.angle_gamma   90.00
#
_symmetry.space_group_name_H-M   'P 1'
#
loop_
_entity.id
_entity.type
_entity.pdbx_description
1 polymer ?
#
loop_
_entity_poly.entity_id
_entity_poly.type
_entity_poly.pdbx_seq_one_letter_code
_entity_poly.pdbx_strand_id
1 'polypeptide(L)'
;VAGFSINLITLFALVLVIGTVVDDAIVVVEAVQARFDVGYKSSYMASMDAMKGLTSAIVSTSLVFMGVFIPVSFMSGTSGTFYTQFGLTMAAAVGISTVNALTLSPALCAILLKPYINEDGTQKNNFAARFRKAFNAAFDSMIAKYKHGVLFFIKRRWLAWSLLACSIVLLIVLMNTTKSSLVPDEDQGTVFVNVSTASGSSLATTNKIMTNIEQRINQIPQLQSYSKVSGYGLLAGQGSSFGMFILKLKHWDERPDKEDNVQAVIGQVYGRTADIKDATIFAIAPAMIPGYGMGNALEMHTQDKAGGDLTTFFNTTQQYLAALRERPEIATAYSTFDIKYPQWRVDVDAAK
;
A
#
# COMPACT_ATOMS: atom_id res chain seq x y z
N VAL A 1 21.01 -9.55 0.83
CA VAL A 1 22.09 -9.21 1.77
C VAL A 1 21.51 -8.97 3.17
N ALA A 2 20.42 -8.23 3.32
CA ALA A 2 19.77 -7.96 4.61
C ALA A 2 18.70 -9.01 5.02
N GLY A 3 18.65 -10.16 4.36
CA GLY A 3 17.64 -11.21 4.64
C GLY A 3 16.24 -10.92 4.08
N PHE A 4 16.04 -9.83 3.35
CA PHE A 4 14.77 -9.51 2.73
C PHE A 4 14.62 -10.24 1.38
N SER A 5 13.41 -10.76 1.14
CA SER A 5 13.01 -11.23 -0.19
C SER A 5 12.60 -10.04 -1.06
N ILE A 6 12.73 -10.18 -2.38
CA ILE A 6 12.12 -9.24 -3.32
C ILE A 6 10.61 -9.48 -3.27
N ASN A 7 9.89 -8.51 -2.75
CA ASN A 7 8.44 -8.52 -2.62
C ASN A 7 7.86 -7.17 -3.06
N LEU A 8 6.53 -7.06 -3.08
CA LEU A 8 5.84 -5.85 -3.51
C LEU A 8 6.28 -4.60 -2.73
N ILE A 9 6.53 -4.73 -1.42
CA ILE A 9 6.93 -3.62 -0.53
C ILE A 9 8.31 -3.10 -0.91
N THR A 10 9.28 -4.02 -1.07
CA THR A 10 10.65 -3.65 -1.44
C THR A 10 10.73 -3.09 -2.87
N LEU A 11 9.93 -3.63 -3.81
CA LEU A 11 9.83 -3.07 -5.17
C LEU A 11 9.22 -1.67 -5.15
N PHE A 12 8.17 -1.45 -4.36
CA PHE A 12 7.56 -0.13 -4.20
C PHE A 12 8.54 0.88 -3.61
N ALA A 13 9.31 0.49 -2.59
CA ALA A 13 10.38 1.33 -2.03
C ALA A 13 11.42 1.69 -3.10
N LEU A 14 11.85 0.72 -3.93
CA LEU A 14 12.81 0.96 -5.01
C LEU A 14 12.25 1.92 -6.07
N VAL A 15 10.98 1.78 -6.47
CA VAL A 15 10.34 2.70 -7.42
C VAL A 15 10.31 4.13 -6.89
N LEU A 16 9.96 4.31 -5.62
CA LEU A 16 9.96 5.64 -5.00
C LEU A 16 11.35 6.25 -4.90
N VAL A 17 12.35 5.43 -4.59
CA VAL A 17 13.72 5.93 -4.43
C VAL A 17 14.38 6.29 -5.76
N ILE A 18 13.93 5.73 -6.89
CA ILE A 18 14.47 6.06 -8.22
C ILE A 18 14.43 7.58 -8.45
N GLY A 19 13.32 8.25 -8.07
CA GLY A 19 13.21 9.70 -8.20
C GLY A 19 14.32 10.43 -7.46
N THR A 20 14.55 10.12 -6.20
CA THR A 20 15.57 10.76 -5.35
C THR A 20 17.00 10.42 -5.80
N VAL A 21 17.23 9.19 -6.25
CA VAL A 21 18.55 8.76 -6.77
C VAL A 21 18.94 9.52 -8.04
N VAL A 22 17.96 9.71 -8.92
CA VAL A 22 18.19 10.44 -10.19
C VAL A 22 18.42 11.92 -9.92
N ASP A 23 17.74 12.52 -8.94
CA ASP A 23 17.93 13.92 -8.58
C ASP A 23 19.36 14.23 -8.13
N ASP A 24 19.97 13.37 -7.32
CA ASP A 24 21.39 13.54 -6.92
C ASP A 24 22.33 13.59 -8.13
N ALA A 25 22.10 12.70 -9.10
CA ALA A 25 22.92 12.67 -10.32
C ALA A 25 22.67 13.89 -11.23
N ILE A 26 21.40 14.34 -11.34
CA ILE A 26 21.05 15.53 -12.12
C ILE A 26 21.74 16.76 -11.57
N VAL A 27 21.70 16.98 -10.25
CA VAL A 27 22.33 18.14 -9.59
C VAL A 27 23.84 18.18 -9.86
N VAL A 28 24.53 17.03 -9.85
CA VAL A 28 25.96 16.96 -10.17
C VAL A 28 26.21 17.35 -11.63
N VAL A 29 25.44 16.76 -12.57
CA VAL A 29 25.60 17.06 -14.00
C VAL A 29 25.33 18.53 -14.29
N GLU A 30 24.28 19.10 -13.70
CA GLU A 30 23.90 20.50 -13.88
C GLU A 30 24.98 21.46 -13.34
N ALA A 31 25.52 21.17 -12.17
CA ALA A 31 26.59 21.97 -11.59
C ALA A 31 27.88 21.94 -12.43
N VAL A 32 28.24 20.79 -12.99
CA VAL A 32 29.38 20.70 -13.92
C VAL A 32 29.12 21.49 -15.21
N GLN A 33 27.89 21.42 -15.70
CA GLN A 33 27.46 22.17 -16.87
C GLN A 33 27.49 23.69 -16.64
N ALA A 34 27.05 24.14 -15.46
CA ALA A 34 27.16 25.56 -15.08
C ALA A 34 28.61 26.05 -15.03
N ARG A 35 29.58 25.19 -14.73
CA ARG A 35 31.01 25.52 -14.81
C ARG A 35 31.49 25.73 -16.26
N PHE A 36 30.98 24.95 -17.22
CA PHE A 36 31.26 25.20 -18.63
C PHE A 36 30.70 26.55 -19.10
N ASP A 37 29.55 26.96 -18.64
CA ASP A 37 28.92 28.25 -18.97
C ASP A 37 29.73 29.44 -18.44
N VAL A 38 30.47 29.24 -17.33
CA VAL A 38 31.41 30.25 -16.78
C VAL A 38 32.79 30.23 -17.50
N GLY A 39 33.01 29.30 -18.44
CA GLY A 39 34.16 29.29 -19.33
C GLY A 39 35.23 28.24 -19.00
N TYR A 40 34.93 27.24 -18.19
CA TYR A 40 35.86 26.13 -17.97
C TYR A 40 36.08 25.33 -19.28
N LYS A 41 37.32 25.16 -19.67
CA LYS A 41 37.71 24.41 -20.90
C LYS A 41 37.95 22.91 -20.60
N SER A 42 38.23 22.55 -19.37
CA SER A 42 38.53 21.18 -18.96
C SER A 42 37.37 20.59 -18.18
N SER A 43 36.84 19.46 -18.66
CA SER A 43 35.76 18.72 -17.99
C SER A 43 36.17 18.22 -16.59
N TYR A 44 37.43 17.83 -16.45
CA TYR A 44 38.02 17.41 -15.17
C TYR A 44 38.01 18.55 -14.15
N MET A 45 38.50 19.74 -14.53
CA MET A 45 38.55 20.90 -13.64
C MET A 45 37.14 21.40 -13.30
N ALA A 46 36.23 21.40 -14.29
CA ALA A 46 34.84 21.77 -14.08
C ALA A 46 34.16 20.83 -13.06
N SER A 47 34.38 19.51 -13.19
CA SER A 47 33.82 18.51 -12.25
C SER A 47 34.41 18.66 -10.85
N MET A 48 35.70 18.84 -10.73
CA MET A 48 36.39 19.04 -9.45
C MET A 48 35.88 20.27 -8.70
N ASP A 49 35.70 21.37 -9.42
CA ASP A 49 35.27 22.64 -8.81
C ASP A 49 33.75 22.63 -8.50
N ALA A 50 32.93 21.99 -9.33
CA ALA A 50 31.52 21.79 -9.05
C ALA A 50 31.30 21.01 -7.74
N MET A 51 32.06 19.94 -7.54
CA MET A 51 31.94 19.07 -6.37
C MET A 51 32.32 19.76 -5.06
N LYS A 52 33.20 20.76 -5.03
CA LYS A 52 33.56 21.50 -3.83
C LYS A 52 32.36 22.15 -3.15
N GLY A 53 31.40 22.66 -3.94
CA GLY A 53 30.18 23.27 -3.40
C GLY A 53 29.06 22.28 -3.13
N LEU A 54 29.01 21.14 -3.84
CA LEU A 54 27.90 20.20 -3.78
C LEU A 54 28.05 19.10 -2.74
N THR A 55 29.29 18.69 -2.43
CA THR A 55 29.54 17.53 -1.55
C THR A 55 28.82 17.66 -0.20
N SER A 56 28.91 18.80 0.45
CA SER A 56 28.26 19.01 1.74
C SER A 56 26.72 19.00 1.64
N ALA A 57 26.17 19.54 0.55
CA ALA A 57 24.72 19.54 0.32
C ALA A 57 24.19 18.10 0.09
N ILE A 58 24.83 17.34 -0.78
CA ILE A 58 24.44 15.94 -1.08
C ILE A 58 24.53 15.06 0.19
N VAL A 59 25.60 15.19 0.97
CA VAL A 59 25.76 14.44 2.22
C VAL A 59 24.68 14.85 3.24
N SER A 60 24.41 16.14 3.37
CA SER A 60 23.41 16.63 4.33
C SER A 60 22.00 16.18 3.97
N THR A 61 21.61 16.25 2.70
CA THR A 61 20.27 15.79 2.25
C THR A 61 20.10 14.29 2.45
N SER A 62 21.11 13.50 2.13
CA SER A 62 21.10 12.04 2.33
C SER A 62 21.04 11.67 3.80
N LEU A 63 21.76 12.36 4.69
CA LEU A 63 21.71 12.14 6.13
C LEU A 63 20.32 12.46 6.70
N VAL A 64 19.69 13.54 6.25
CA VAL A 64 18.31 13.89 6.65
C VAL A 64 17.35 12.79 6.20
N PHE A 65 17.49 12.31 4.98
CA PHE A 65 16.65 11.24 4.44
C PHE A 65 16.81 9.94 5.26
N MET A 66 18.04 9.50 5.50
CA MET A 66 18.32 8.33 6.34
C MET A 66 17.85 8.54 7.78
N GLY A 67 17.97 9.76 8.32
CA GLY A 67 17.50 10.15 9.65
C GLY A 67 15.99 10.03 9.85
N VAL A 68 15.22 10.05 8.78
CA VAL A 68 13.75 9.80 8.80
C VAL A 68 13.47 8.31 8.67
N PHE A 69 14.03 7.62 7.68
CA PHE A 69 13.67 6.25 7.37
C PHE A 69 14.24 5.20 8.32
N ILE A 70 15.44 5.43 8.87
CA ILE A 70 16.06 4.51 9.82
C ILE A 70 15.22 4.38 11.11
N PRO A 71 14.82 5.47 11.81
CA PRO A 71 13.99 5.35 13.01
C PRO A 71 12.62 4.71 12.75
N VAL A 72 11.98 5.02 11.63
CA VAL A 72 10.70 4.42 11.25
C VAL A 72 10.81 2.91 11.05
N SER A 73 11.99 2.40 10.65
CA SER A 73 12.24 0.97 10.50
C SER A 73 12.25 0.18 11.81
N PHE A 74 12.33 0.86 12.96
CA PHE A 74 12.29 0.23 14.29
C PHE A 74 10.89 0.22 14.92
N MET A 75 9.87 0.63 14.19
CA MET A 75 8.49 0.53 14.67
C MET A 75 8.10 -0.93 14.87
N SER A 76 7.37 -1.21 15.94
CA SER A 76 6.85 -2.55 16.26
C SER A 76 5.40 -2.73 15.78
N GLY A 77 4.93 -3.98 15.78
CA GLY A 77 3.58 -4.34 15.38
C GLY A 77 3.41 -4.60 13.88
N THR A 78 2.18 -4.71 13.43
CA THR A 78 1.81 -5.01 12.02
C THR A 78 2.40 -3.99 11.05
N SER A 79 2.24 -2.70 11.36
CA SER A 79 2.84 -1.61 10.59
C SER A 79 4.36 -1.67 10.60
N GLY A 80 4.96 -2.14 11.71
CA GLY A 80 6.41 -2.24 11.85
C GLY A 80 7.04 -3.18 10.83
N THR A 81 6.45 -4.34 10.56
CA THR A 81 6.96 -5.28 9.55
C THR A 81 7.00 -4.62 8.15
N PHE A 82 5.97 -3.85 7.82
CA PHE A 82 5.92 -3.07 6.59
C PHE A 82 7.02 -2.00 6.56
N TYR A 83 7.09 -1.17 7.59
CA TYR A 83 8.03 -0.05 7.66
C TYR A 83 9.49 -0.49 7.79
N THR A 84 9.77 -1.62 8.41
CA THR A 84 11.13 -2.19 8.47
C THR A 84 11.66 -2.51 7.08
N GLN A 85 10.89 -3.24 6.27
CA GLN A 85 11.31 -3.58 4.91
C GLN A 85 11.39 -2.36 4.00
N PHE A 86 10.37 -1.50 4.05
CA PHE A 86 10.30 -0.28 3.27
C PHE A 86 11.42 0.70 3.64
N GLY A 87 11.53 1.05 4.92
CA GLY A 87 12.45 2.07 5.41
C GLY A 87 13.93 1.69 5.26
N LEU A 88 14.29 0.43 5.58
CA LEU A 88 15.68 -0.03 5.38
C LEU A 88 16.05 -0.10 3.90
N THR A 89 15.12 -0.51 3.02
CA THR A 89 15.34 -0.50 1.58
C THR A 89 15.56 0.92 1.07
N MET A 90 14.74 1.87 1.50
CA MET A 90 14.88 3.30 1.16
C MET A 90 16.21 3.87 1.67
N ALA A 91 16.54 3.65 2.94
CA ALA A 91 17.79 4.15 3.53
C ALA A 91 19.03 3.57 2.85
N ALA A 92 19.05 2.28 2.55
CA ALA A 92 20.15 1.63 1.84
C ALA A 92 20.30 2.18 0.42
N ALA A 93 19.20 2.35 -0.31
CA ALA A 93 19.23 2.86 -1.67
C ALA A 93 19.71 4.32 -1.74
N VAL A 94 19.26 5.18 -0.82
CA VAL A 94 19.74 6.57 -0.69
C VAL A 94 21.22 6.60 -0.33
N GLY A 95 21.69 5.73 0.60
CA GLY A 95 23.11 5.63 0.94
C GLY A 95 23.98 5.26 -0.27
N ILE A 96 23.55 4.29 -1.08
CA ILE A 96 24.24 3.90 -2.32
C ILE A 96 24.19 5.05 -3.35
N SER A 97 23.04 5.74 -3.47
CA SER A 97 22.89 6.92 -4.33
C SER A 97 23.92 8.00 -3.99
N THR A 98 24.04 8.31 -2.71
CA THR A 98 25.01 9.29 -2.22
C THR A 98 26.44 8.94 -2.64
N VAL A 99 26.85 7.68 -2.47
CA VAL A 99 28.17 7.22 -2.90
C VAL A 99 28.34 7.37 -4.41
N ASN A 100 27.32 7.01 -5.20
CA ASN A 100 27.33 7.18 -6.65
C ASN A 100 27.42 8.66 -7.07
N ALA A 101 26.65 9.53 -6.43
CA ALA A 101 26.63 10.96 -6.70
C ALA A 101 27.99 11.64 -6.39
N LEU A 102 28.68 11.16 -5.35
CA LEU A 102 29.99 11.69 -4.95
C LEU A 102 31.17 11.09 -5.73
N THR A 103 31.01 9.93 -6.35
CA THR A 103 32.12 9.21 -7.04
C THR A 103 31.86 9.02 -8.52
N LEU A 104 30.83 8.24 -8.86
CA LEU A 104 30.56 7.83 -10.24
C LEU A 104 30.10 9.01 -11.10
N SER A 105 29.14 9.82 -10.60
CA SER A 105 28.58 10.93 -11.39
C SER A 105 29.62 11.96 -11.78
N PRO A 106 30.47 12.51 -10.88
CA PRO A 106 31.52 13.45 -11.28
C PRO A 106 32.62 12.81 -12.15
N ALA A 107 32.93 11.53 -11.95
CA ALA A 107 33.89 10.83 -12.81
C ALA A 107 33.33 10.68 -14.25
N LEU A 108 32.07 10.30 -14.40
CA LEU A 108 31.41 10.24 -15.72
C LEU A 108 31.33 11.63 -16.36
N CYS A 109 31.01 12.67 -15.59
CA CYS A 109 31.04 14.05 -16.10
C CYS A 109 32.41 14.45 -16.62
N ALA A 110 33.47 14.12 -15.89
CA ALA A 110 34.84 14.43 -16.31
C ALA A 110 35.28 13.72 -17.60
N ILE A 111 34.73 12.50 -17.87
CA ILE A 111 35.08 11.69 -19.05
C ILE A 111 34.14 12.00 -20.23
N LEU A 112 32.84 12.09 -20.00
CA LEU A 112 31.83 12.11 -21.07
C LEU A 112 31.43 13.53 -21.48
N LEU A 113 31.38 14.47 -20.54
CA LEU A 113 30.97 15.84 -20.86
C LEU A 113 32.10 16.55 -21.58
N LYS A 114 31.73 17.35 -22.57
CA LYS A 114 32.69 18.18 -23.36
C LYS A 114 32.24 19.62 -23.33
N PRO A 115 33.15 20.58 -23.16
CA PRO A 115 32.82 22.01 -23.23
C PRO A 115 32.24 22.35 -24.61
N TYR A 116 31.35 23.35 -24.62
CA TYR A 116 30.62 23.74 -25.82
C TYR A 116 31.42 24.58 -26.79
N ILE A 117 32.52 25.12 -26.31
CA ILE A 117 33.41 26.03 -27.08
C ILE A 117 34.64 25.22 -27.47
N ASN A 118 35.02 25.29 -28.74
CA ASN A 118 36.29 24.73 -29.20
C ASN A 118 37.45 25.50 -28.57
N GLU A 119 38.66 24.93 -28.61
CA GLU A 119 39.88 25.61 -28.17
C GLU A 119 40.10 26.97 -28.88
N ASP A 120 39.60 27.09 -30.11
CA ASP A 120 39.62 28.30 -30.94
C ASP A 120 38.51 29.32 -30.65
N GLY A 121 37.69 29.13 -29.64
CA GLY A 121 36.58 30.01 -29.28
C GLY A 121 35.37 29.94 -30.20
N THR A 122 35.33 29.04 -31.18
CA THR A 122 34.20 28.87 -32.11
C THR A 122 33.17 27.87 -31.57
N GLN A 123 31.86 28.20 -31.67
CA GLN A 123 30.80 27.28 -31.30
C GLN A 123 30.71 26.14 -32.33
N LYS A 124 30.59 24.91 -31.84
CA LYS A 124 30.33 23.74 -32.69
C LYS A 124 28.96 23.87 -33.35
N ASN A 125 28.92 23.87 -34.68
CA ASN A 125 27.70 24.08 -35.46
C ASN A 125 27.07 22.71 -35.89
N ASN A 126 26.81 21.83 -34.94
CA ASN A 126 26.22 20.51 -35.16
C ASN A 126 24.72 20.53 -34.87
N PHE A 127 23.97 19.53 -35.36
CA PHE A 127 22.52 19.38 -35.09
C PHE A 127 22.23 19.49 -33.59
N ALA A 128 23.03 18.84 -32.74
CA ALA A 128 22.90 18.91 -31.26
C ALA A 128 23.10 20.34 -30.72
N ALA A 129 23.98 21.14 -31.35
CA ALA A 129 24.16 22.55 -30.94
C ALA A 129 22.95 23.41 -31.33
N ARG A 130 22.34 23.18 -32.50
CA ARG A 130 21.12 23.87 -32.93
C ARG A 130 19.92 23.51 -32.04
N PHE A 131 19.73 22.23 -31.72
CA PHE A 131 18.69 21.78 -30.79
C PHE A 131 18.84 22.42 -29.42
N ARG A 132 20.06 22.40 -28.85
CA ARG A 132 20.38 23.04 -27.57
C ARG A 132 20.10 24.54 -27.58
N LYS A 133 20.50 25.24 -28.64
CA LYS A 133 20.23 26.70 -28.78
C LYS A 133 18.74 27.00 -28.76
N ALA A 134 17.92 26.19 -29.45
CA ALA A 134 16.49 26.31 -29.45
C ALA A 134 15.88 25.98 -28.08
N PHE A 135 16.38 24.92 -27.44
CA PHE A 135 15.97 24.52 -26.07
C PHE A 135 16.31 25.62 -25.06
N ASN A 136 17.54 26.14 -25.06
CA ASN A 136 17.96 27.18 -24.14
C ASN A 136 17.12 28.47 -24.35
N ALA A 137 16.83 28.84 -25.58
CA ALA A 137 15.98 30.01 -25.86
C ALA A 137 14.55 29.84 -25.31
N ALA A 138 13.98 28.63 -25.43
CA ALA A 138 12.68 28.31 -24.85
C ALA A 138 12.74 28.32 -23.31
N PHE A 139 13.80 27.76 -22.74
CA PHE A 139 14.04 27.71 -21.30
C PHE A 139 14.26 29.10 -20.71
N ASP A 140 15.04 29.96 -21.35
CA ASP A 140 15.25 31.35 -20.93
C ASP A 140 13.92 32.13 -20.94
N SER A 141 13.04 31.90 -21.94
CA SER A 141 11.72 32.48 -21.95
C SER A 141 10.85 32.02 -20.76
N MET A 142 10.95 30.73 -20.41
CA MET A 142 10.26 30.17 -19.25
C MET A 142 10.81 30.75 -17.94
N ILE A 143 12.14 30.88 -17.79
CA ILE A 143 12.79 31.53 -16.66
C ILE A 143 12.32 32.98 -16.50
N ALA A 144 12.23 33.72 -17.61
CA ALA A 144 11.76 35.10 -17.58
C ALA A 144 10.32 35.22 -17.06
N LYS A 145 9.43 34.33 -17.53
CA LYS A 145 8.04 34.25 -17.04
C LYS A 145 7.97 33.87 -15.55
N TYR A 146 8.75 32.85 -15.15
CA TYR A 146 8.88 32.43 -13.74
C TYR A 146 9.36 33.58 -12.84
N LYS A 147 10.43 34.27 -13.24
CA LYS A 147 10.96 35.44 -12.53
C LYS A 147 9.91 36.53 -12.36
N HIS A 148 9.13 36.79 -13.42
CA HIS A 148 8.02 37.75 -13.35
C HIS A 148 6.95 37.31 -12.35
N GLY A 149 6.57 36.03 -12.36
CA GLY A 149 5.63 35.47 -11.39
C GLY A 149 6.13 35.56 -9.95
N VAL A 150 7.39 35.20 -9.70
CA VAL A 150 8.00 35.33 -8.35
C VAL A 150 8.01 36.75 -7.89
N LEU A 151 8.42 37.70 -8.75
CA LEU A 151 8.43 39.16 -8.40
C LEU A 151 7.00 39.68 -8.15
N PHE A 152 6.00 39.16 -8.82
CA PHE A 152 4.61 39.51 -8.54
C PHE A 152 4.20 39.10 -7.12
N PHE A 153 4.53 37.88 -6.68
CA PHE A 153 4.25 37.39 -5.31
C PHE A 153 5.07 38.14 -4.27
N ILE A 154 6.34 38.43 -4.55
CA ILE A 154 7.19 39.22 -3.63
C ILE A 154 6.63 40.65 -3.41
N LYS A 155 6.15 41.27 -4.49
CA LYS A 155 5.53 42.63 -4.40
C LYS A 155 4.18 42.58 -3.67
N ARG A 156 3.44 41.49 -3.78
CA ARG A 156 2.12 41.29 -3.18
C ARG A 156 2.14 40.24 -2.08
N ARG A 157 2.89 40.45 -1.03
CA ARG A 157 3.12 39.50 0.07
C ARG A 157 1.82 38.96 0.67
N TRP A 158 0.75 39.75 0.71
CA TRP A 158 -0.54 39.29 1.21
C TRP A 158 -1.13 38.13 0.36
N LEU A 159 -0.91 38.14 -0.97
CA LEU A 159 -1.32 37.06 -1.84
C LEU A 159 -0.55 35.75 -1.53
N ALA A 160 0.75 35.84 -1.27
CA ALA A 160 1.56 34.68 -0.88
C ALA A 160 1.07 34.10 0.46
N TRP A 161 0.80 34.98 1.44
CA TRP A 161 0.25 34.56 2.73
C TRP A 161 -1.17 33.98 2.62
N SER A 162 -2.03 34.55 1.77
CA SER A 162 -3.38 34.03 1.57
C SER A 162 -3.37 32.66 0.86
N LEU A 163 -2.47 32.45 -0.10
CA LEU A 163 -2.30 31.15 -0.75
C LEU A 163 -1.80 30.10 0.24
N LEU A 164 -0.82 30.47 1.09
CA LEU A 164 -0.32 29.60 2.14
C LEU A 164 -1.44 29.25 3.14
N ALA A 165 -2.19 30.25 3.61
CA ALA A 165 -3.31 30.03 4.52
C ALA A 165 -4.38 29.12 3.88
N CYS A 166 -4.72 29.36 2.62
CA CYS A 166 -5.66 28.51 1.87
C CYS A 166 -5.17 27.07 1.75
N SER A 167 -3.88 26.84 1.46
CA SER A 167 -3.31 25.50 1.40
C SER A 167 -3.31 24.80 2.77
N ILE A 168 -3.05 25.52 3.86
CA ILE A 168 -3.14 24.97 5.22
C ILE A 168 -4.58 24.61 5.57
N VAL A 169 -5.54 25.49 5.29
CA VAL A 169 -6.97 25.21 5.52
C VAL A 169 -7.40 23.97 4.70
N LEU A 170 -7.02 23.93 3.43
CA LEU A 170 -7.30 22.78 2.57
C LEU A 170 -6.70 21.49 3.14
N LEU A 171 -5.46 21.53 3.61
CA LEU A 171 -4.79 20.39 4.25
C LEU A 171 -5.57 19.91 5.49
N ILE A 172 -5.97 20.85 6.38
CA ILE A 172 -6.74 20.52 7.58
C ILE A 172 -8.09 19.90 7.21
N VAL A 173 -8.79 20.46 6.22
CA VAL A 173 -10.07 19.91 5.74
C VAL A 173 -9.87 18.50 5.19
N LEU A 174 -8.87 18.28 4.34
CA LEU A 174 -8.56 16.97 3.77
C LEU A 174 -8.19 15.96 4.86
N MET A 175 -7.36 16.34 5.83
CA MET A 175 -7.00 15.45 6.94
C MET A 175 -8.21 15.03 7.80
N ASN A 176 -9.20 15.92 7.97
CA ASN A 176 -10.39 15.59 8.74
C ASN A 176 -11.44 14.80 7.94
N THR A 177 -11.47 14.98 6.62
CA THR A 177 -12.47 14.31 5.76
C THR A 177 -11.96 12.99 5.17
N THR A 178 -10.66 12.85 5.02
CA THR A 178 -10.05 11.63 4.45
C THR A 178 -9.91 10.56 5.54
N LYS A 179 -10.48 9.39 5.28
CA LYS A 179 -10.31 8.24 6.18
C LYS A 179 -8.85 7.79 6.14
N SER A 180 -8.25 7.61 7.31
CA SER A 180 -6.90 7.08 7.46
C SER A 180 -6.94 5.56 7.62
N SER A 181 -6.19 4.85 6.81
CA SER A 181 -6.01 3.40 6.89
C SER A 181 -4.57 3.06 6.53
N LEU A 182 -4.05 1.94 7.05
CA LEU A 182 -2.70 1.46 6.68
C LEU A 182 -2.63 1.12 5.18
N VAL A 183 -3.65 0.42 4.70
CA VAL A 183 -3.87 0.14 3.28
C VAL A 183 -5.34 0.43 2.98
N PRO A 184 -5.65 1.27 2.00
CA PRO A 184 -7.03 1.51 1.59
C PRO A 184 -7.71 0.22 1.16
N ASP A 185 -9.02 0.11 1.43
CA ASP A 185 -9.82 -1.00 0.91
C ASP A 185 -9.95 -0.86 -0.60
N GLU A 186 -9.41 -1.84 -1.32
CA GLU A 186 -9.54 -1.94 -2.76
C GLU A 186 -10.42 -3.14 -3.13
N ASP A 187 -11.12 -3.01 -4.23
CA ASP A 187 -11.90 -4.10 -4.78
C ASP A 187 -11.00 -5.10 -5.50
N GLN A 188 -10.66 -6.21 -4.82
CA GLN A 188 -9.84 -7.29 -5.39
C GLN A 188 -10.64 -8.22 -6.32
N GLY A 189 -11.93 -7.97 -6.55
CA GLY A 189 -12.79 -8.83 -7.35
C GLY A 189 -12.94 -10.24 -6.79
N THR A 190 -12.84 -10.41 -5.48
CA THR A 190 -12.94 -11.72 -4.83
C THR A 190 -13.81 -11.61 -3.58
N VAL A 191 -14.70 -12.56 -3.37
CA VAL A 191 -15.54 -12.68 -2.15
C VAL A 191 -15.44 -14.10 -1.62
N PHE A 192 -15.15 -14.23 -0.33
CA PHE A 192 -15.25 -15.48 0.39
C PHE A 192 -16.61 -15.59 1.06
N VAL A 193 -17.35 -16.64 0.77
CA VAL A 193 -18.63 -16.93 1.40
C VAL A 193 -18.47 -18.20 2.23
N ASN A 194 -18.45 -18.04 3.54
CA ASN A 194 -18.32 -19.12 4.49
C ASN A 194 -19.71 -19.60 4.92
N VAL A 195 -19.95 -20.90 4.88
CA VAL A 195 -21.22 -21.52 5.20
C VAL A 195 -21.00 -22.49 6.36
N SER A 196 -21.75 -22.28 7.44
CA SER A 196 -21.76 -23.16 8.61
C SER A 196 -23.15 -23.70 8.81
N THR A 197 -23.31 -25.01 8.70
CA THR A 197 -24.57 -25.73 8.98
C THR A 197 -24.63 -26.15 10.44
N ALA A 198 -25.78 -26.68 10.89
CA ALA A 198 -25.90 -27.13 12.25
C ALA A 198 -24.84 -28.14 12.64
N SER A 199 -24.34 -28.04 13.88
CA SER A 199 -23.31 -28.95 14.41
C SER A 199 -23.75 -30.40 14.29
N GLY A 200 -22.84 -31.26 13.80
CA GLY A 200 -23.13 -32.67 13.54
C GLY A 200 -23.81 -32.96 12.20
N SER A 201 -24.02 -31.96 11.34
CA SER A 201 -24.52 -32.19 9.99
C SER A 201 -23.55 -33.07 9.18
N SER A 202 -24.13 -34.01 8.44
CA SER A 202 -23.33 -34.83 7.52
C SER A 202 -22.86 -33.99 6.33
N LEU A 203 -21.73 -34.39 5.73
CA LEU A 203 -21.22 -33.72 4.53
C LEU A 203 -22.26 -33.72 3.39
N ALA A 204 -23.08 -34.77 3.27
CA ALA A 204 -24.16 -34.85 2.29
C ALA A 204 -25.23 -33.76 2.53
N THR A 205 -25.61 -33.54 3.79
CA THR A 205 -26.57 -32.49 4.18
C THR A 205 -26.01 -31.11 3.92
N THR A 206 -24.76 -30.87 4.33
CA THR A 206 -24.07 -29.62 4.07
C THR A 206 -23.95 -29.34 2.56
N ASN A 207 -23.61 -30.35 1.77
CA ASN A 207 -23.51 -30.18 0.32
C ASN A 207 -24.87 -29.89 -0.34
N LYS A 208 -25.97 -30.45 0.18
CA LYS A 208 -27.32 -30.11 -0.31
C LYS A 208 -27.66 -28.64 -0.06
N ILE A 209 -27.36 -28.14 1.14
CA ILE A 209 -27.56 -26.72 1.48
C ILE A 209 -26.67 -25.83 0.61
N MET A 210 -25.41 -26.19 0.44
CA MET A 210 -24.48 -25.48 -0.43
C MET A 210 -24.96 -25.43 -1.88
N THR A 211 -25.56 -26.51 -2.40
CA THR A 211 -26.13 -26.52 -3.76
C THR A 211 -27.29 -25.53 -3.90
N ASN A 212 -28.13 -25.38 -2.86
CA ASN A 212 -29.18 -24.37 -2.85
C ASN A 212 -28.57 -22.93 -2.87
N ILE A 213 -27.55 -22.70 -2.05
CA ILE A 213 -26.81 -21.42 -2.04
C ILE A 213 -26.17 -21.14 -3.40
N GLU A 214 -25.55 -22.14 -3.99
CA GLU A 214 -24.91 -22.08 -5.31
C GLU A 214 -25.86 -21.59 -6.41
N GLN A 215 -27.08 -22.15 -6.45
CA GLN A 215 -28.10 -21.74 -7.44
C GLN A 215 -28.47 -20.25 -7.32
N ARG A 216 -28.45 -19.70 -6.13
CA ARG A 216 -28.75 -18.30 -5.86
C ARG A 216 -27.58 -17.37 -6.17
N ILE A 217 -26.37 -17.78 -5.79
CA ILE A 217 -25.14 -17.03 -6.06
C ILE A 217 -24.88 -16.96 -7.57
N ASN A 218 -25.16 -18.03 -8.31
CA ASN A 218 -24.98 -18.07 -9.76
C ASN A 218 -25.85 -17.08 -10.54
N GLN A 219 -26.85 -16.50 -9.90
CA GLN A 219 -27.71 -15.44 -10.47
C GLN A 219 -27.12 -14.02 -10.28
N ILE A 220 -25.94 -13.88 -9.66
CA ILE A 220 -25.29 -12.59 -9.48
C ILE A 220 -24.61 -12.19 -10.79
N PRO A 221 -25.02 -11.07 -11.43
CA PRO A 221 -24.53 -10.73 -12.78
C PRO A 221 -23.06 -10.34 -12.81
N GLN A 222 -22.50 -9.88 -11.67
CA GLN A 222 -21.10 -9.50 -11.53
C GLN A 222 -20.16 -10.70 -11.37
N LEU A 223 -20.70 -11.93 -11.21
CA LEU A 223 -19.91 -13.13 -11.03
C LEU A 223 -19.29 -13.59 -12.35
N GLN A 224 -17.97 -13.84 -12.36
CA GLN A 224 -17.25 -14.46 -13.46
C GLN A 224 -17.17 -15.97 -13.30
N SER A 225 -16.76 -16.41 -12.12
CA SER A 225 -16.59 -17.81 -11.76
C SER A 225 -16.64 -18.00 -10.25
N TYR A 226 -16.82 -19.22 -9.80
CA TYR A 226 -16.74 -19.56 -8.39
C TYR A 226 -16.14 -20.95 -8.18
N SER A 227 -15.59 -21.14 -6.99
CA SER A 227 -15.16 -22.46 -6.51
C SER A 227 -15.99 -22.81 -5.28
N LYS A 228 -16.51 -24.04 -5.22
CA LYS A 228 -17.25 -24.60 -4.07
C LYS A 228 -16.40 -25.64 -3.36
N VAL A 229 -16.17 -25.43 -2.08
CA VAL A 229 -15.41 -26.35 -1.22
C VAL A 229 -16.35 -26.85 -0.10
N SER A 230 -16.64 -28.13 -0.07
CA SER A 230 -17.45 -28.77 0.98
C SER A 230 -16.53 -29.46 1.99
N GLY A 231 -16.87 -29.35 3.27
CA GLY A 231 -16.06 -29.95 4.35
C GLY A 231 -14.93 -29.07 4.85
N TYR A 232 -14.88 -27.80 4.41
CA TYR A 232 -13.90 -26.81 4.85
C TYR A 232 -14.56 -25.44 5.00
N GLY A 233 -14.28 -24.78 6.11
CA GLY A 233 -14.64 -23.39 6.37
C GLY A 233 -13.39 -22.55 6.63
N LEU A 234 -13.37 -21.32 6.13
CA LEU A 234 -12.24 -20.40 6.30
C LEU A 234 -11.95 -20.11 7.79
N LEU A 235 -13.03 -20.04 8.59
CA LEU A 235 -12.98 -19.68 10.02
C LEU A 235 -12.80 -20.91 10.91
N ALA A 236 -13.47 -22.01 10.57
CA ALA A 236 -13.61 -23.17 11.42
C ALA A 236 -12.66 -24.33 11.04
N GLY A 237 -11.99 -24.23 9.89
CA GLY A 237 -11.12 -25.29 9.39
C GLY A 237 -11.91 -26.49 8.80
N GLN A 238 -11.39 -27.69 8.95
CA GLN A 238 -12.00 -28.91 8.40
C GLN A 238 -13.17 -29.42 9.27
N GLY A 239 -14.27 -29.79 8.64
CA GLY A 239 -15.42 -30.37 9.30
C GLY A 239 -16.61 -30.56 8.37
N SER A 240 -17.39 -31.65 8.58
CA SER A 240 -18.53 -32.01 7.73
C SER A 240 -19.65 -30.95 7.71
N SER A 241 -19.73 -30.10 8.74
CA SER A 241 -20.73 -29.03 8.87
C SER A 241 -20.34 -27.72 8.21
N PHE A 242 -19.18 -27.67 7.54
CA PHE A 242 -18.64 -26.44 6.95
C PHE A 242 -18.52 -26.54 5.44
N GLY A 243 -18.68 -25.38 4.81
CA GLY A 243 -18.44 -25.20 3.40
C GLY A 243 -18.03 -23.77 3.08
N MET A 244 -17.42 -23.57 1.93
CA MET A 244 -16.96 -22.26 1.49
C MET A 244 -17.17 -22.11 -0.01
N PHE A 245 -17.54 -20.90 -0.43
CA PHE A 245 -17.41 -20.47 -1.81
C PHE A 245 -16.35 -19.40 -1.92
N ILE A 246 -15.57 -19.49 -2.99
CA ILE A 246 -14.66 -18.43 -3.42
C ILE A 246 -15.26 -17.86 -4.70
N LEU A 247 -15.78 -16.66 -4.64
CA LEU A 247 -16.39 -15.99 -5.77
C LEU A 247 -15.35 -15.12 -6.44
N LYS A 248 -15.19 -15.27 -7.76
CA LYS A 248 -14.38 -14.39 -8.58
C LYS A 248 -15.31 -13.50 -9.40
N LEU A 249 -15.19 -12.19 -9.23
CA LEU A 249 -15.98 -11.21 -9.95
C LEU A 249 -15.34 -10.89 -11.30
N LYS A 250 -16.14 -10.38 -12.23
CA LYS A 250 -15.69 -9.86 -13.52
C LYS A 250 -14.66 -8.74 -13.35
N HIS A 251 -13.93 -8.43 -14.41
CA HIS A 251 -12.98 -7.32 -14.40
C HIS A 251 -13.68 -5.98 -14.12
N TRP A 252 -12.98 -5.01 -13.56
CA TRP A 252 -13.55 -3.70 -13.22
C TRP A 252 -14.17 -2.97 -14.41
N ASP A 253 -13.58 -3.13 -15.60
CA ASP A 253 -14.11 -2.54 -16.85
C ASP A 253 -15.51 -3.06 -17.22
N GLU A 254 -15.86 -4.28 -16.76
CA GLU A 254 -17.17 -4.91 -16.98
C GLU A 254 -18.17 -4.62 -15.86
N ARG A 255 -17.74 -3.92 -14.80
CA ARG A 255 -18.55 -3.53 -13.63
C ARG A 255 -18.17 -2.13 -13.14
N PRO A 256 -18.38 -1.10 -13.98
CA PRO A 256 -17.94 0.26 -13.70
C PRO A 256 -18.79 0.99 -12.64
N ASP A 257 -19.99 0.49 -12.35
CA ASP A 257 -20.93 1.15 -11.46
C ASP A 257 -20.57 0.90 -9.98
N LYS A 258 -20.85 1.89 -9.13
CA LYS A 258 -20.63 1.76 -7.69
C LYS A 258 -21.43 0.64 -7.04
N GLU A 259 -22.55 0.26 -7.65
CA GLU A 259 -23.42 -0.84 -7.22
C GLU A 259 -22.86 -2.22 -7.61
N ASP A 260 -21.81 -2.26 -8.41
CA ASP A 260 -21.14 -3.48 -8.87
C ASP A 260 -19.86 -3.79 -8.10
N ASN A 261 -19.52 -2.99 -7.08
CA ASN A 261 -18.34 -3.21 -6.27
C ASN A 261 -18.46 -4.46 -5.37
N VAL A 262 -17.34 -4.90 -4.82
CA VAL A 262 -17.27 -6.10 -3.97
C VAL A 262 -18.20 -6.02 -2.76
N GLN A 263 -18.42 -4.85 -2.16
CA GLN A 263 -19.28 -4.66 -1.01
C GLN A 263 -20.77 -4.80 -1.40
N ALA A 264 -21.15 -4.28 -2.55
CA ALA A 264 -22.50 -4.45 -3.09
C ALA A 264 -22.79 -5.92 -3.42
N VAL A 265 -21.81 -6.65 -3.96
CA VAL A 265 -21.94 -8.10 -4.21
C VAL A 265 -22.08 -8.88 -2.90
N ILE A 266 -21.34 -8.53 -1.85
CA ILE A 266 -21.52 -9.10 -0.51
C ILE A 266 -22.97 -8.86 -0.02
N GLY A 267 -23.48 -7.64 -0.19
CA GLY A 267 -24.86 -7.31 0.11
C GLY A 267 -25.87 -8.15 -0.69
N GLN A 268 -25.61 -8.39 -1.98
CA GLN A 268 -26.44 -9.27 -2.82
C GLN A 268 -26.40 -10.73 -2.34
N VAL A 269 -25.24 -11.24 -1.91
CA VAL A 269 -25.12 -12.59 -1.34
C VAL A 269 -26.01 -12.69 -0.10
N TYR A 270 -25.92 -11.76 0.85
CA TYR A 270 -26.77 -11.76 2.03
C TYR A 270 -28.27 -11.64 1.68
N GLY A 271 -28.64 -10.74 0.78
CA GLY A 271 -30.02 -10.56 0.35
C GLY A 271 -30.63 -11.82 -0.29
N ARG A 272 -29.87 -12.50 -1.15
CA ARG A 272 -30.32 -13.73 -1.84
C ARG A 272 -30.35 -14.96 -0.96
N THR A 273 -29.65 -14.94 0.17
CA THR A 273 -29.53 -16.08 1.10
C THR A 273 -30.25 -15.86 2.43
N ALA A 274 -30.91 -14.71 2.60
CA ALA A 274 -31.55 -14.31 3.85
C ALA A 274 -32.65 -15.27 4.38
N ASP A 275 -33.31 -15.99 3.49
CA ASP A 275 -34.34 -16.98 3.82
C ASP A 275 -33.79 -18.36 4.20
N ILE A 276 -32.49 -18.61 4.01
CA ILE A 276 -31.84 -19.88 4.39
C ILE A 276 -31.56 -19.86 5.88
N LYS A 277 -32.38 -20.59 6.64
CA LYS A 277 -32.29 -20.68 8.11
C LYS A 277 -31.45 -21.88 8.59
N ASP A 278 -31.18 -22.83 7.69
CA ASP A 278 -30.47 -24.09 7.99
C ASP A 278 -28.96 -23.93 7.99
N ALA A 279 -28.44 -22.73 7.68
CA ALA A 279 -27.03 -22.42 7.70
C ALA A 279 -26.79 -20.97 8.10
N THR A 280 -25.69 -20.74 8.77
CA THR A 280 -25.12 -19.40 8.97
C THR A 280 -24.19 -19.08 7.82
N ILE A 281 -24.46 -17.99 7.11
CA ILE A 281 -23.71 -17.55 5.93
C ILE A 281 -22.97 -16.29 6.29
N PHE A 282 -21.68 -16.28 6.04
CA PHE A 282 -20.80 -15.16 6.30
C PHE A 282 -19.95 -14.84 5.06
N ALA A 283 -20.18 -13.68 4.46
CA ALA A 283 -19.50 -13.24 3.25
C ALA A 283 -18.55 -12.07 3.55
N ILE A 284 -17.32 -12.18 3.11
CA ILE A 284 -16.27 -11.15 3.29
C ILE A 284 -15.42 -11.00 2.04
N ALA A 285 -14.88 -9.80 1.85
CA ALA A 285 -13.75 -9.59 0.96
C ALA A 285 -12.45 -10.04 1.66
N PRO A 286 -11.46 -10.59 0.93
CA PRO A 286 -10.18 -10.94 1.51
C PRO A 286 -9.46 -9.70 2.04
N ALA A 287 -8.63 -9.90 3.08
CA ALA A 287 -7.79 -8.83 3.60
C ALA A 287 -6.81 -8.33 2.54
N MET A 288 -6.56 -7.02 2.53
CA MET A 288 -5.62 -6.39 1.58
C MET A 288 -4.19 -6.88 1.78
N ILE A 289 -3.81 -7.19 3.01
CA ILE A 289 -2.50 -7.76 3.36
C ILE A 289 -2.72 -9.20 3.85
N PRO A 290 -2.29 -10.21 3.08
CA PRO A 290 -2.41 -11.60 3.51
C PRO A 290 -1.67 -11.85 4.83
N GLY A 291 -2.32 -12.54 5.76
CA GLY A 291 -1.75 -12.88 7.07
C GLY A 291 -2.01 -11.85 8.17
N TYR A 292 -2.66 -10.73 7.86
CA TYR A 292 -3.05 -9.73 8.84
C TYR A 292 -4.57 -9.65 9.00
N GLY A 293 -5.15 -10.65 9.68
CA GLY A 293 -6.59 -10.74 9.88
C GLY A 293 -7.36 -11.22 8.64
N MET A 294 -8.68 -11.27 8.76
CA MET A 294 -9.57 -11.75 7.69
C MET A 294 -10.21 -10.62 6.89
N GLY A 295 -9.93 -9.39 7.22
CA GLY A 295 -10.46 -8.17 6.63
C GLY A 295 -9.98 -6.97 7.45
N ASN A 296 -10.44 -5.75 7.12
CA ASN A 296 -10.21 -4.56 7.93
C ASN A 296 -11.10 -4.59 9.19
N ALA A 297 -10.74 -5.44 10.13
CA ALA A 297 -11.49 -5.70 11.35
C ALA A 297 -10.58 -5.65 12.57
N LEU A 298 -11.16 -5.34 13.72
CA LEU A 298 -10.53 -5.48 15.01
C LEU A 298 -10.69 -6.92 15.47
N GLU A 299 -9.59 -7.65 15.63
CA GLU A 299 -9.59 -8.99 16.21
C GLU A 299 -9.27 -8.89 17.71
N MET A 300 -10.12 -9.51 18.52
CA MET A 300 -9.96 -9.54 19.98
C MET A 300 -10.00 -10.98 20.48
N HIS A 301 -9.09 -11.31 21.36
CA HIS A 301 -9.11 -12.58 22.08
C HIS A 301 -9.72 -12.37 23.46
N THR A 302 -10.88 -13.00 23.68
CA THR A 302 -11.50 -13.07 25.02
C THR A 302 -10.99 -14.31 25.74
N GLN A 303 -10.58 -14.16 26.98
CA GLN A 303 -10.04 -15.24 27.80
C GLN A 303 -10.79 -15.35 29.12
N ASP A 304 -11.26 -16.55 29.45
CA ASP A 304 -11.71 -16.86 30.82
C ASP A 304 -10.50 -17.14 31.73
N LYS A 305 -10.21 -16.20 32.62
CA LYS A 305 -9.12 -16.33 33.62
C LYS A 305 -9.55 -17.05 34.87
N ALA A 306 -10.85 -17.20 35.11
CA ALA A 306 -11.40 -17.83 36.30
C ALA A 306 -11.54 -19.36 36.15
N GLY A 307 -11.48 -19.88 34.92
CA GLY A 307 -11.69 -21.31 34.63
C GLY A 307 -13.12 -21.75 34.96
N GLY A 308 -14.09 -20.86 34.71
CA GLY A 308 -15.51 -21.08 34.96
C GLY A 308 -16.20 -22.02 33.98
N ASP A 309 -17.53 -22.09 34.08
CA ASP A 309 -18.35 -22.87 33.17
C ASP A 309 -18.38 -22.27 31.76
N LEU A 310 -18.19 -23.14 30.75
CA LEU A 310 -18.18 -22.75 29.34
C LEU A 310 -19.49 -22.08 28.90
N THR A 311 -20.63 -22.48 29.48
CA THR A 311 -21.93 -21.89 29.18
C THR A 311 -22.00 -20.43 29.65
N THR A 312 -21.49 -20.17 30.84
CA THR A 312 -21.42 -18.82 31.41
C THR A 312 -20.48 -17.95 30.57
N PHE A 313 -19.32 -18.48 30.18
CA PHE A 313 -18.38 -17.77 29.29
C PHE A 313 -19.01 -17.46 27.92
N PHE A 314 -19.69 -18.43 27.32
CA PHE A 314 -20.39 -18.23 26.06
C PHE A 314 -21.46 -17.14 26.18
N ASN A 315 -22.33 -17.19 27.20
CA ASN A 315 -23.38 -16.20 27.40
C ASN A 315 -22.80 -14.80 27.62
N THR A 316 -21.74 -14.68 28.40
CA THR A 316 -21.04 -13.40 28.61
C THR A 316 -20.44 -12.87 27.29
N THR A 317 -19.85 -13.75 26.49
CA THR A 317 -19.32 -13.39 25.16
C THR A 317 -20.46 -12.90 24.25
N GLN A 318 -21.63 -13.57 24.23
CA GLN A 318 -22.76 -13.15 23.43
C GLN A 318 -23.33 -11.80 23.89
N GLN A 319 -23.42 -11.54 25.20
CA GLN A 319 -23.82 -10.24 25.74
C GLN A 319 -22.83 -9.13 25.32
N TYR A 320 -21.53 -9.41 25.37
CA TYR A 320 -20.50 -8.49 24.93
C TYR A 320 -20.62 -8.17 23.43
N LEU A 321 -20.85 -9.19 22.58
CA LEU A 321 -21.07 -9.00 21.15
C LEU A 321 -22.33 -8.18 20.86
N ALA A 322 -23.40 -8.40 21.63
CA ALA A 322 -24.61 -7.59 21.51
C ALA A 322 -24.35 -6.12 21.85
N ALA A 323 -23.65 -5.85 22.96
CA ALA A 323 -23.27 -4.48 23.34
C ALA A 323 -22.35 -3.81 22.30
N LEU A 324 -21.45 -4.56 21.65
CA LEU A 324 -20.63 -4.04 20.57
C LEU A 324 -21.47 -3.63 19.34
N ARG A 325 -22.50 -4.41 18.99
CA ARG A 325 -23.38 -4.13 17.85
C ARG A 325 -24.24 -2.88 18.03
N GLU A 326 -24.43 -2.43 19.28
CA GLU A 326 -25.15 -1.19 19.59
C GLU A 326 -24.27 0.06 19.37
N ARG A 327 -22.97 -0.11 19.18
CA ARG A 327 -22.05 1.00 18.96
C ARG A 327 -22.09 1.48 17.51
N PRO A 328 -22.23 2.80 17.25
CA PRO A 328 -22.29 3.32 15.89
C PRO A 328 -20.99 3.18 15.11
N GLU A 329 -19.85 2.98 15.83
CA GLU A 329 -18.54 2.78 15.22
C GLU A 329 -18.31 1.35 14.71
N ILE A 330 -19.18 0.39 15.11
CA ILE A 330 -19.03 -1.04 14.82
C ILE A 330 -20.15 -1.49 13.89
N ALA A 331 -19.81 -1.79 12.65
CA ALA A 331 -20.78 -2.28 11.67
C ALA A 331 -21.27 -3.70 11.98
N THR A 332 -20.37 -4.59 12.41
CA THR A 332 -20.70 -5.98 12.77
C THR A 332 -19.75 -6.49 13.85
N ALA A 333 -20.26 -7.33 14.76
CA ALA A 333 -19.43 -8.05 15.72
C ALA A 333 -19.88 -9.52 15.76
N TYR A 334 -18.93 -10.44 15.66
CA TYR A 334 -19.20 -11.88 15.68
C TYR A 334 -18.08 -12.65 16.38
N SER A 335 -18.38 -13.87 16.80
CA SER A 335 -17.43 -14.82 17.33
C SER A 335 -17.66 -16.17 16.65
N THR A 336 -16.57 -16.90 16.44
CA THR A 336 -16.62 -18.30 15.94
C THR A 336 -16.79 -19.31 17.07
N PHE A 337 -16.74 -18.84 18.31
CA PHE A 337 -16.88 -19.71 19.48
C PHE A 337 -18.32 -20.19 19.62
N ASP A 338 -18.53 -21.52 19.59
CA ASP A 338 -19.82 -22.19 19.80
C ASP A 338 -19.65 -23.35 20.78
N ILE A 339 -20.55 -23.43 21.76
CA ILE A 339 -20.59 -24.51 22.77
C ILE A 339 -21.51 -25.67 22.33
N LYS A 340 -22.27 -25.52 21.26
CA LYS A 340 -23.22 -26.51 20.75
C LYS A 340 -22.55 -27.60 19.87
N TYR A 341 -21.27 -27.82 20.05
CA TYR A 341 -20.50 -28.81 19.30
C TYR A 341 -20.23 -30.04 20.18
N PRO A 342 -21.17 -31.02 20.28
CA PRO A 342 -20.94 -32.22 21.08
C PRO A 342 -19.81 -33.04 20.46
N GLN A 343 -18.82 -33.36 21.26
CA GLN A 343 -17.70 -34.20 20.86
C GLN A 343 -17.74 -35.51 21.65
N TRP A 344 -17.47 -36.60 20.98
CA TRP A 344 -17.22 -37.88 21.62
C TRP A 344 -15.72 -38.02 21.87
N ARG A 345 -15.34 -38.19 23.11
CA ARG A 345 -13.98 -38.57 23.49
C ARG A 345 -13.95 -40.07 23.67
N VAL A 346 -13.12 -40.76 22.91
CA VAL A 346 -12.87 -42.19 23.06
C VAL A 346 -11.63 -42.33 23.95
N ASP A 347 -11.81 -42.72 25.19
CA ASP A 347 -10.71 -43.08 26.08
C ASP A 347 -10.45 -44.59 25.93
N VAL A 348 -9.35 -44.93 25.30
CA VAL A 348 -8.93 -46.36 25.09
C VAL A 348 -8.10 -46.77 26.32
N ASP A 349 -8.60 -47.74 27.08
CA ASP A 349 -7.81 -48.38 28.14
C ASP A 349 -6.86 -49.38 27.48
N ALA A 350 -5.61 -48.97 27.22
CA ALA A 350 -4.59 -49.77 26.57
C ALA A 350 -4.11 -50.97 27.43
N ALA A 351 -4.55 -51.09 28.69
CA ALA A 351 -4.20 -52.20 29.57
C ALA A 351 -5.21 -53.35 29.48
N LYS A 352 -6.33 -53.18 28.82
CA LYS A 352 -7.33 -54.21 28.47
C LYS A 352 -7.29 -54.54 27.00
#